data_b1aeae9dc0b17fb341230914e4717730
#
_entry.id   b1aeae9dc0b17fb341230914e4717730
#
_cell.length_a   1.000
_cell.length_b   1.000
_cell.length_c   1.000
_cell.angle_alpha   90.00
_cell.angle_beta   90.00
_cell.angle_gamma   90.00
#
_symmetry.space_group_name_H-M   'P 1'
#
loop_
_entity.id
_entity.type
_entity.pdbx_description
1 polymer ?
#
loop_
_entity_poly.entity_id
_entity_poly.type
_entity_poly.pdbx_seq_one_letter_code
_entity_poly.pdbx_strand_id
1 'polypeptide(L)'
;MAIKLQSLYEAINNQFDVILHTNSFFDKEVTWIHTVEQGEFSHLLHGDELIFNSGLNFTSQDWLKEFLKSLKDAHASGLIISVKSRPAFSQEIIDYCNEIQLPLFSTSWDTPFIDIMRIFSEILLKNEHRETSLAAALKNAIYYPENEDSYLNPLESNGFFRDMNYTVLMISCHTYDSDSGNSYLEQLEKKIRYFMSKGIVYEEGKHLIVLFAGESVNDISQKLYDVCQNNSDVYAGIGTTVSQLTDIHRSYETAFTAYQLTKTALPKNFLEYDKLGVYKLLADIHNQSLTTDFLNSTLGPILDYDAVHHTDYLHILEVYFDHDCSIIHTADALY
;
A
#
# COMPACT_ATOMS: atom_id res chain seq x y z
N MET A 1 -6.20 9.80 3.72
CA MET A 1 -5.37 9.66 2.52
C MET A 1 -4.65 10.95 2.22
N ALA A 2 -3.36 10.84 1.90
CA ALA A 2 -2.47 11.99 1.89
C ALA A 2 -2.46 12.72 0.55
N ILE A 3 -2.18 14.02 0.58
CA ILE A 3 -1.98 14.88 -0.59
C ILE A 3 -0.56 15.48 -0.50
N LYS A 4 0.14 15.59 -1.63
CA LYS A 4 1.46 16.23 -1.65
C LYS A 4 1.36 17.66 -1.13
N LEU A 5 2.23 18.01 -0.19
CA LEU A 5 2.29 19.35 0.42
C LEU A 5 2.45 20.45 -0.64
N GLN A 6 3.22 20.15 -1.70
CA GLN A 6 3.37 21.07 -2.83
C GLN A 6 2.02 21.43 -3.47
N SER A 7 1.13 20.46 -3.68
CA SER A 7 -0.18 20.70 -4.28
C SER A 7 -1.09 21.56 -3.38
N LEU A 8 -1.01 21.38 -2.06
CA LEU A 8 -1.73 22.26 -1.12
C LEU A 8 -1.17 23.67 -1.17
N TYR A 9 0.15 23.84 -1.20
CA TYR A 9 0.79 25.16 -1.30
C TYR A 9 0.41 25.86 -2.60
N GLU A 10 0.43 25.18 -3.74
CA GLU A 10 0.06 25.72 -5.05
C GLU A 10 -1.39 26.26 -5.08
N ALA A 11 -2.28 25.64 -4.29
CA ALA A 11 -3.67 26.08 -4.19
C ALA A 11 -3.85 27.44 -3.50
N ILE A 12 -2.88 27.89 -2.70
CA ILE A 12 -2.98 29.10 -1.88
C ILE A 12 -1.92 30.17 -2.21
N ASN A 13 -0.81 29.82 -2.85
CA ASN A 13 0.35 30.72 -3.03
C ASN A 13 0.05 32.02 -3.77
N ASN A 14 -0.99 32.05 -4.63
CA ASN A 14 -1.43 33.24 -5.35
C ASN A 14 -2.48 34.08 -4.59
N GLN A 15 -3.00 33.56 -3.47
CA GLN A 15 -4.09 34.19 -2.71
C GLN A 15 -3.63 34.71 -1.35
N PHE A 16 -2.62 34.06 -0.77
CA PHE A 16 -2.10 34.37 0.57
C PHE A 16 -0.60 34.57 0.55
N ASP A 17 -0.13 35.42 1.47
CA ASP A 17 1.30 35.70 1.64
C ASP A 17 1.96 34.60 2.47
N VAL A 18 2.09 33.40 1.88
CA VAL A 18 2.79 32.24 2.45
C VAL A 18 4.08 31.99 1.70
N ILE A 19 5.22 32.05 2.38
CA ILE A 19 6.56 31.89 1.79
C ILE A 19 7.23 30.63 2.31
N LEU A 20 7.65 29.76 1.38
CA LEU A 20 8.52 28.61 1.68
C LEU A 20 9.94 29.10 1.88
N HIS A 21 10.60 28.66 2.96
CA HIS A 21 12.00 29.00 3.31
C HIS A 21 12.98 27.86 3.08
N THR A 22 12.51 26.62 3.06
CA THR A 22 13.34 25.44 2.74
C THR A 22 13.58 25.29 1.24
N ASN A 23 14.60 24.53 0.85
CA ASN A 23 15.00 24.35 -0.55
C ASN A 23 13.95 23.59 -1.37
N SER A 24 13.11 22.78 -0.72
CA SER A 24 12.06 21.97 -1.35
C SER A 24 10.95 21.63 -0.37
N PHE A 25 9.92 20.93 -0.86
CA PHE A 25 8.86 20.32 -0.04
C PHE A 25 9.24 18.91 0.47
N PHE A 26 10.41 18.39 0.10
CA PHE A 26 10.95 17.06 0.47
C PHE A 26 9.97 15.91 0.21
N ASP A 27 9.18 16.01 -0.87
CA ASP A 27 8.11 15.06 -1.24
C ASP A 27 7.13 14.73 -0.08
N LYS A 28 6.97 15.68 0.86
CA LYS A 28 6.06 15.49 1.98
C LYS A 28 4.62 15.38 1.54
N GLU A 29 3.91 14.46 2.18
CA GLU A 29 2.47 14.26 2.05
C GLU A 29 1.77 14.78 3.30
N VAL A 30 0.53 15.24 3.15
CA VAL A 30 -0.30 15.78 4.23
C VAL A 30 -1.59 14.98 4.30
N THR A 31 -1.84 14.41 5.47
CA THR A 31 -3.08 13.68 5.78
C THR A 31 -4.13 14.60 6.38
N TRP A 32 -3.70 15.55 7.21
CA TRP A 32 -4.56 16.52 7.89
C TRP A 32 -3.80 17.80 8.23
N ILE A 33 -4.53 18.77 8.75
CA ILE A 33 -3.98 20.02 9.26
C ILE A 33 -4.26 20.13 10.76
N HIS A 34 -3.30 20.67 11.50
CA HIS A 34 -3.47 20.88 12.95
C HIS A 34 -2.83 22.17 13.42
N THR A 35 -3.36 22.73 14.51
CA THR A 35 -2.76 23.92 15.16
C THR A 35 -2.04 23.48 16.42
N VAL A 36 -0.74 23.74 16.46
CA VAL A 36 0.11 23.44 17.62
C VAL A 36 0.88 24.69 18.01
N GLU A 37 0.68 25.18 19.22
CA GLU A 37 1.30 26.43 19.71
C GLU A 37 2.58 26.17 20.50
N GLN A 38 2.76 24.98 21.06
CA GLN A 38 3.93 24.61 21.89
C GLN A 38 4.36 23.17 21.62
N GLY A 39 5.68 22.91 21.68
CA GLY A 39 6.25 21.61 21.38
C GLY A 39 5.80 20.48 22.33
N GLU A 40 5.35 20.82 23.53
CA GLU A 40 4.82 19.84 24.50
C GLU A 40 3.58 19.09 23.97
N PHE A 41 2.82 19.69 23.04
CA PHE A 41 1.63 19.08 22.45
C PHE A 41 1.91 18.28 21.18
N SER A 42 3.15 18.19 20.72
CA SER A 42 3.52 17.42 19.52
C SER A 42 3.25 15.92 19.65
N HIS A 43 3.22 15.39 20.89
CA HIS A 43 2.89 13.98 21.15
C HIS A 43 1.42 13.59 20.82
N LEU A 44 0.56 14.58 20.57
CA LEU A 44 -0.83 14.37 20.13
C LEU A 44 -0.96 14.22 18.62
N LEU A 45 0.12 14.42 17.86
CA LEU A 45 0.12 14.25 16.42
C LEU A 45 0.21 12.75 16.06
N HIS A 46 -0.42 12.41 14.94
CA HIS A 46 -0.44 11.02 14.42
C HIS A 46 0.61 10.80 13.30
N GLY A 47 1.26 11.89 12.87
CA GLY A 47 2.19 11.92 11.74
C GLY A 47 1.52 12.35 10.43
N ASP A 48 2.34 12.95 9.56
CA ASP A 48 1.91 13.46 8.26
C ASP A 48 0.88 14.65 8.33
N GLU A 49 0.79 15.36 9.49
CA GLU A 49 0.02 16.60 9.59
C GLU A 49 0.85 17.83 9.18
N LEU A 50 0.18 18.79 8.53
CA LEU A 50 0.72 20.14 8.34
C LEU A 50 0.33 21.03 9.51
N ILE A 51 1.33 21.57 10.19
CA ILE A 51 1.14 22.31 11.44
C ILE A 51 1.04 23.81 11.18
N PHE A 52 0.04 24.43 11.81
CA PHE A 52 -0.14 25.86 11.89
C PHE A 52 0.26 26.35 13.29
N ASN A 53 1.03 27.45 13.35
CA ASN A 53 1.41 28.10 14.59
C ASN A 53 1.17 29.61 14.49
N SER A 54 0.50 30.20 15.47
CA SER A 54 0.17 31.63 15.48
C SER A 54 1.39 32.54 15.59
N GLY A 55 2.56 31.98 15.97
CA GLY A 55 3.77 32.75 16.23
C GLY A 55 3.74 33.56 17.54
N LEU A 56 2.69 33.42 18.36
CA LEU A 56 2.60 34.11 19.66
C LEU A 56 3.73 33.74 20.59
N ASN A 57 4.12 32.48 20.56
CA ASN A 57 5.18 31.92 21.40
C ASN A 57 6.55 31.96 20.73
N PHE A 58 6.68 32.51 19.55
CA PHE A 58 7.95 32.66 18.85
C PHE A 58 8.78 33.77 19.50
N THR A 59 9.53 33.44 20.55
CA THR A 59 10.32 34.39 21.38
C THR A 59 11.77 34.44 20.95
N SER A 60 12.34 33.34 20.43
CA SER A 60 13.76 33.26 20.03
C SER A 60 13.95 32.18 18.94
N GLN A 61 15.11 32.21 18.26
CA GLN A 61 15.50 31.18 17.31
C GLN A 61 15.71 29.82 18.00
N ASP A 62 16.19 29.81 19.24
CA ASP A 62 16.39 28.58 20.04
C ASP A 62 15.03 27.90 20.33
N TRP A 63 14.02 28.68 20.74
CA TRP A 63 12.67 28.17 20.92
C TRP A 63 12.14 27.54 19.63
N LEU A 64 12.34 28.21 18.50
CA LEU A 64 11.89 27.69 17.21
C LEU A 64 12.60 26.38 16.85
N LYS A 65 13.91 26.28 17.12
CA LYS A 65 14.70 25.08 16.86
C LYS A 65 14.20 23.87 17.68
N GLU A 66 13.89 24.07 18.95
CA GLU A 66 13.30 23.05 19.82
C GLU A 66 11.92 22.63 19.35
N PHE A 67 11.10 23.61 18.94
CA PHE A 67 9.76 23.34 18.40
C PHE A 67 9.84 22.54 17.09
N LEU A 68 10.69 22.91 16.15
CA LEU A 68 10.91 22.18 14.90
C LEU A 68 11.39 20.74 15.16
N LYS A 69 12.27 20.55 16.17
CA LYS A 69 12.68 19.21 16.57
C LYS A 69 11.51 18.37 17.06
N SER A 70 10.65 18.93 17.92
CA SER A 70 9.47 18.20 18.43
C SER A 70 8.50 17.84 17.31
N LEU A 71 8.32 18.68 16.29
CA LEU A 71 7.51 18.40 15.12
C LEU A 71 8.13 17.31 14.24
N LYS A 72 9.46 17.31 14.08
CA LYS A 72 10.17 16.25 13.36
C LYS A 72 10.02 14.90 14.04
N ASP A 73 10.18 14.86 15.37
CA ASP A 73 10.04 13.65 16.17
C ASP A 73 8.60 13.10 16.12
N ALA A 74 7.62 13.99 15.96
CA ALA A 74 6.20 13.66 15.74
C ALA A 74 5.84 13.38 14.26
N HIS A 75 6.81 13.29 13.35
CA HIS A 75 6.62 13.03 11.93
C HIS A 75 5.72 14.04 11.21
N ALA A 76 5.65 15.29 11.64
CA ALA A 76 4.88 16.33 10.96
C ALA A 76 5.38 16.56 9.52
N SER A 77 4.47 16.96 8.62
CA SER A 77 4.77 17.20 7.21
C SER A 77 5.32 18.60 6.93
N GLY A 78 5.20 19.53 7.86
CA GLY A 78 5.73 20.89 7.73
C GLY A 78 5.14 21.83 8.76
N LEU A 79 5.67 23.06 8.80
CA LEU A 79 5.22 24.12 9.68
C LEU A 79 4.91 25.41 8.91
N ILE A 80 3.70 25.95 9.09
CA ILE A 80 3.32 27.32 8.70
C ILE A 80 3.22 28.16 9.96
N ILE A 81 4.08 29.15 10.11
CA ILE A 81 4.11 30.03 11.29
C ILE A 81 3.89 31.49 10.91
N SER A 82 3.01 32.18 11.65
CA SER A 82 2.82 33.61 11.50
C SER A 82 4.00 34.39 12.11
N VAL A 83 4.43 35.44 11.39
CA VAL A 83 5.55 36.28 11.83
C VAL A 83 5.19 37.77 11.78
N LYS A 84 5.67 38.53 12.76
CA LYS A 84 5.43 39.98 12.88
C LYS A 84 6.24 40.79 11.87
N SER A 85 7.42 40.30 11.51
CA SER A 85 8.34 41.01 10.60
C SER A 85 9.22 40.00 9.86
N ARG A 86 9.73 40.43 8.69
CA ARG A 86 10.68 39.66 7.89
C ARG A 86 12.02 40.40 7.74
N PRO A 87 13.16 39.68 7.70
CA PRO A 87 13.31 38.22 7.80
C PRO A 87 13.03 37.73 9.22
N ALA A 88 12.27 36.61 9.35
CA ALA A 88 11.86 36.05 10.63
C ALA A 88 12.84 34.97 11.11
N PHE A 89 13.49 34.26 10.19
CA PHE A 89 14.34 33.12 10.48
C PHE A 89 15.80 33.42 10.16
N SER A 90 16.69 32.94 11.04
CA SER A 90 18.14 32.94 10.78
C SER A 90 18.48 31.89 9.71
N GLN A 91 19.63 32.06 9.04
CA GLN A 91 20.11 31.05 8.09
C GLN A 91 20.33 29.70 8.76
N GLU A 92 20.77 29.68 10.04
CA GLU A 92 20.94 28.46 10.83
C GLU A 92 19.63 27.66 10.96
N ILE A 93 18.50 28.33 11.18
CA ILE A 93 17.17 27.67 11.25
C ILE A 93 16.78 27.09 9.91
N ILE A 94 16.99 27.82 8.82
CA ILE A 94 16.69 27.35 7.47
C ILE A 94 17.55 26.13 7.11
N ASP A 95 18.84 26.18 7.40
CA ASP A 95 19.77 25.06 7.18
C ASP A 95 19.38 23.84 8.01
N TYR A 96 18.99 24.04 9.27
CA TYR A 96 18.48 22.98 10.14
C TYR A 96 17.20 22.34 9.56
N CYS A 97 16.24 23.14 9.09
CA CYS A 97 15.03 22.61 8.46
C CYS A 97 15.33 21.80 7.19
N ASN A 98 16.32 22.22 6.40
CA ASN A 98 16.77 21.47 5.22
C ASN A 98 17.44 20.14 5.61
N GLU A 99 18.27 20.13 6.67
CA GLU A 99 18.94 18.93 7.20
C GLU A 99 17.92 17.90 7.68
N ILE A 100 16.94 18.33 8.50
CA ILE A 100 15.90 17.44 9.03
C ILE A 100 14.77 17.14 8.03
N GLN A 101 14.80 17.76 6.85
CA GLN A 101 13.79 17.62 5.80
C GLN A 101 12.38 17.96 6.28
N LEU A 102 12.22 19.07 6.97
CA LEU A 102 10.93 19.61 7.44
C LEU A 102 10.63 20.93 6.76
N PRO A 103 9.68 21.03 5.84
CA PRO A 103 9.28 22.26 5.18
C PRO A 103 8.87 23.34 6.18
N LEU A 104 9.48 24.53 6.05
CA LEU A 104 9.20 25.69 6.89
C LEU A 104 8.61 26.82 6.04
N PHE A 105 7.44 27.29 6.44
CA PHE A 105 6.77 28.43 5.82
C PHE A 105 6.56 29.55 6.82
N SER A 106 6.63 30.80 6.33
CA SER A 106 6.16 31.96 7.08
C SER A 106 4.97 32.60 6.40
N THR A 107 4.11 33.20 7.19
CA THR A 107 3.06 34.07 6.72
C THR A 107 2.99 35.36 7.54
N SER A 108 2.38 36.41 7.00
CA SER A 108 2.13 37.64 7.73
C SER A 108 1.20 37.39 8.93
N TRP A 109 1.39 38.17 10.01
CA TRP A 109 0.48 38.18 11.16
C TRP A 109 -0.97 38.48 10.81
N ASP A 110 -1.19 39.25 9.74
CA ASP A 110 -2.54 39.63 9.28
C ASP A 110 -3.19 38.58 8.37
N THR A 111 -2.47 37.47 8.08
CA THR A 111 -3.01 36.42 7.21
C THR A 111 -4.02 35.56 7.99
N PRO A 112 -5.27 35.45 7.51
CA PRO A 112 -6.29 34.69 8.21
C PRO A 112 -6.06 33.19 8.04
N PHE A 113 -5.50 32.53 9.06
CA PHE A 113 -5.28 31.08 9.06
C PHE A 113 -6.54 30.29 8.75
N ILE A 114 -7.69 30.78 9.26
CA ILE A 114 -8.97 30.09 9.07
C ILE A 114 -9.32 29.90 7.59
N ASP A 115 -8.97 30.87 6.73
CA ASP A 115 -9.26 30.78 5.30
C ASP A 115 -8.33 29.77 4.60
N ILE A 116 -7.02 29.75 4.97
CA ILE A 116 -6.07 28.76 4.48
C ILE A 116 -6.47 27.37 4.93
N MET A 117 -6.76 27.21 6.24
CA MET A 117 -7.16 25.92 6.81
C MET A 117 -8.46 25.41 6.19
N ARG A 118 -9.43 26.31 5.88
CA ARG A 118 -10.65 25.92 5.18
C ARG A 118 -10.36 25.37 3.79
N ILE A 119 -9.53 26.06 2.99
CA ILE A 119 -9.15 25.61 1.65
C ILE A 119 -8.45 24.24 1.73
N PHE A 120 -7.51 24.07 2.63
CA PHE A 120 -6.80 22.78 2.80
C PHE A 120 -7.75 21.67 3.26
N SER A 121 -8.63 21.95 4.22
CA SER A 121 -9.65 20.99 4.65
C SER A 121 -10.57 20.56 3.52
N GLU A 122 -11.04 21.51 2.69
CA GLU A 122 -11.88 21.21 1.52
C GLU A 122 -11.16 20.31 0.51
N ILE A 123 -9.86 20.57 0.25
CA ILE A 123 -9.06 19.75 -0.66
C ILE A 123 -8.84 18.34 -0.08
N LEU A 124 -8.47 18.23 1.21
CA LEU A 124 -8.24 16.95 1.88
C LEU A 124 -9.51 16.11 1.93
N LEU A 125 -10.65 16.70 2.35
CA LEU A 125 -11.94 16.01 2.39
C LEU A 125 -12.42 15.58 1.00
N LYS A 126 -12.25 16.44 -0.03
CA LYS A 126 -12.58 16.06 -1.40
C LYS A 126 -11.76 14.88 -1.90
N ASN A 127 -10.48 14.82 -1.55
CA ASN A 127 -9.63 13.69 -1.87
C ASN A 127 -10.07 12.42 -1.15
N GLU A 128 -10.40 12.51 0.13
CA GLU A 128 -10.91 11.38 0.92
C GLU A 128 -12.21 10.82 0.34
N HIS A 129 -13.17 11.69 0.00
CA HIS A 129 -14.42 11.30 -0.65
C HIS A 129 -14.19 10.64 -2.00
N ARG A 130 -13.26 11.17 -2.79
CA ARG A 130 -12.88 10.58 -4.08
C ARG A 130 -12.36 9.16 -3.92
N GLU A 131 -11.42 8.94 -3.02
CA GLU A 131 -10.81 7.64 -2.78
C GLU A 131 -11.83 6.62 -2.23
N THR A 132 -12.70 7.05 -1.32
CA THR A 132 -13.79 6.22 -0.79
C THR A 132 -14.75 5.82 -1.91
N SER A 133 -15.11 6.75 -2.80
CA SER A 133 -15.95 6.48 -3.95
C SER A 133 -15.30 5.51 -4.93
N LEU A 134 -13.99 5.66 -5.20
CA LEU A 134 -13.23 4.75 -6.07
C LEU A 134 -13.13 3.35 -5.47
N ALA A 135 -12.88 3.23 -4.17
CA ALA A 135 -12.85 1.95 -3.47
C ALA A 135 -14.21 1.24 -3.54
N ALA A 136 -15.31 1.98 -3.34
CA ALA A 136 -16.66 1.46 -3.45
C ALA A 136 -16.98 1.01 -4.90
N ALA A 137 -16.59 1.79 -5.90
CA ALA A 137 -16.77 1.44 -7.29
C ALA A 137 -15.95 0.19 -7.67
N LEU A 138 -14.71 0.07 -7.20
CA LEU A 138 -13.90 -1.12 -7.43
C LEU A 138 -14.52 -2.36 -6.77
N LYS A 139 -15.04 -2.25 -5.56
CA LYS A 139 -15.79 -3.34 -4.90
C LYS A 139 -16.99 -3.77 -5.75
N ASN A 140 -17.75 -2.81 -6.27
CA ASN A 140 -18.88 -3.12 -7.14
C ASN A 140 -18.44 -3.81 -8.43
N ALA A 141 -17.35 -3.37 -9.08
CA ALA A 141 -16.80 -4.01 -10.27
C ALA A 141 -16.32 -5.46 -10.02
N ILE A 142 -15.87 -5.75 -8.80
CA ILE A 142 -15.42 -7.08 -8.40
C ILE A 142 -16.60 -8.00 -8.06
N TYR A 143 -17.53 -7.54 -7.20
CA TYR A 143 -18.56 -8.40 -6.62
C TYR A 143 -19.92 -8.37 -7.36
N TYR A 144 -20.15 -7.33 -8.15
CA TYR A 144 -21.41 -7.12 -8.91
C TYR A 144 -21.11 -6.68 -10.34
N PRO A 145 -20.32 -7.47 -11.11
CA PRO A 145 -19.87 -7.06 -12.46
C PRO A 145 -21.01 -6.83 -13.44
N GLU A 146 -22.16 -7.45 -13.22
CA GLU A 146 -23.37 -7.27 -14.03
C GLU A 146 -24.04 -5.89 -13.83
N ASN A 147 -23.75 -5.20 -12.72
CA ASN A 147 -24.30 -3.89 -12.40
C ASN A 147 -23.35 -2.75 -12.81
N GLU A 148 -23.12 -2.64 -14.12
CA GLU A 148 -22.16 -1.67 -14.69
C GLU A 148 -22.41 -0.23 -14.26
N ASP A 149 -23.65 0.19 -14.11
CA ASP A 149 -24.02 1.56 -13.71
C ASP A 149 -23.48 1.94 -12.32
N SER A 150 -23.26 0.95 -11.45
CA SER A 150 -22.79 1.17 -10.09
C SER A 150 -21.31 1.51 -9.99
N TYR A 151 -20.50 1.22 -11.02
CA TYR A 151 -19.06 1.40 -10.97
C TYR A 151 -18.45 2.11 -12.19
N LEU A 152 -19.04 2.00 -13.39
CA LEU A 152 -18.44 2.58 -14.61
C LEU A 152 -18.29 4.11 -14.49
N ASN A 153 -19.40 4.81 -14.19
CA ASN A 153 -19.37 6.27 -14.12
C ASN A 153 -18.35 6.81 -13.08
N PRO A 154 -18.30 6.31 -11.83
CA PRO A 154 -17.30 6.72 -10.87
C PRO A 154 -15.86 6.43 -11.32
N LEU A 155 -15.61 5.29 -11.96
CA LEU A 155 -14.27 4.92 -12.43
C LEU A 155 -13.85 5.76 -13.64
N GLU A 156 -14.70 5.88 -14.67
CA GLU A 156 -14.41 6.64 -15.89
C GLU A 156 -14.17 8.13 -15.61
N SER A 157 -14.98 8.76 -14.74
CA SER A 157 -14.80 10.17 -14.34
C SER A 157 -13.49 10.41 -13.56
N ASN A 158 -12.88 9.37 -13.03
CA ASN A 158 -11.56 9.42 -12.41
C ASN A 158 -10.44 8.88 -13.32
N GLY A 159 -10.74 8.69 -14.62
CA GLY A 159 -9.79 8.37 -15.66
C GLY A 159 -9.45 6.87 -15.78
N PHE A 160 -10.25 5.97 -15.22
CA PHE A 160 -10.16 4.54 -15.47
C PHE A 160 -11.03 4.20 -16.67
N PHE A 161 -10.44 4.12 -17.86
CA PHE A 161 -11.17 3.99 -19.12
C PHE A 161 -11.51 2.52 -19.42
N ARG A 162 -12.60 2.30 -20.19
CA ARG A 162 -13.06 0.94 -20.54
C ARG A 162 -11.98 0.10 -21.19
N ASP A 163 -11.25 0.67 -22.13
CA ASP A 163 -10.20 0.02 -22.91
C ASP A 163 -8.81 0.36 -22.35
N MET A 164 -8.49 -0.18 -21.19
CA MET A 164 -7.19 -0.05 -20.53
C MET A 164 -6.84 -1.40 -19.87
N ASN A 165 -5.55 -1.69 -19.75
CA ASN A 165 -5.11 -2.88 -19.05
C ASN A 165 -5.29 -2.71 -17.55
N TYR A 166 -5.89 -3.69 -16.91
CA TYR A 166 -6.13 -3.73 -15.47
C TYR A 166 -5.58 -5.02 -14.88
N THR A 167 -4.90 -4.91 -13.76
CA THR A 167 -4.36 -6.05 -13.02
C THR A 167 -4.66 -5.89 -11.55
N VAL A 168 -5.25 -6.91 -10.94
CA VAL A 168 -5.52 -6.92 -9.50
C VAL A 168 -4.41 -7.66 -8.78
N LEU A 169 -3.98 -7.08 -7.66
CA LEU A 169 -3.13 -7.70 -6.66
C LEU A 169 -3.92 -7.88 -5.38
N MET A 170 -3.84 -9.05 -4.79
CA MET A 170 -4.24 -9.31 -3.40
C MET A 170 -3.00 -9.55 -2.55
N ILE A 171 -2.88 -8.82 -1.44
CA ILE A 171 -1.73 -8.91 -0.55
C ILE A 171 -2.15 -8.87 0.92
N SER A 172 -1.50 -9.66 1.76
CA SER A 172 -1.70 -9.66 3.22
C SER A 172 -0.40 -9.84 3.98
N CYS A 173 -0.45 -9.52 5.28
CA CYS A 173 0.63 -9.81 6.21
C CYS A 173 0.15 -10.75 7.34
N HIS A 174 0.99 -11.70 7.75
CA HIS A 174 0.64 -12.72 8.74
C HIS A 174 0.80 -12.25 10.21
N THR A 175 1.59 -11.21 10.47
CA THR A 175 1.82 -10.64 11.82
C THR A 175 0.62 -9.87 12.35
N TYR A 176 -0.55 -10.54 12.45
CA TYR A 176 -1.82 -9.91 12.81
C TYR A 176 -2.21 -10.11 14.28
N ASP A 177 -1.26 -10.38 15.17
CA ASP A 177 -1.53 -10.59 16.60
C ASP A 177 -0.93 -9.48 17.48
N SER A 178 -1.30 -8.23 17.24
CA SER A 178 -1.20 -7.12 18.20
C SER A 178 -1.45 -5.77 17.52
N ASP A 179 -1.55 -4.69 18.26
CA ASP A 179 -1.68 -3.29 17.81
C ASP A 179 -0.67 -2.82 16.72
N SER A 180 0.35 -3.62 16.43
CA SER A 180 1.33 -3.40 15.36
C SER A 180 0.90 -3.86 13.96
N GLY A 181 -0.14 -4.70 13.83
CA GLY A 181 -0.59 -5.25 12.55
C GLY A 181 -1.20 -4.21 11.60
N ASN A 182 -2.02 -3.30 12.13
CA ASN A 182 -2.59 -2.20 11.35
C ASN A 182 -1.51 -1.26 10.84
N SER A 183 -0.51 -0.93 11.66
CA SER A 183 0.62 -0.10 11.26
C SER A 183 1.43 -0.70 10.11
N TYR A 184 1.51 -2.04 10.01
CA TYR A 184 2.26 -2.69 8.94
C TYR A 184 1.52 -2.69 7.59
N LEU A 185 0.19 -2.94 7.58
CA LEU A 185 -0.62 -2.83 6.37
C LEU A 185 -0.63 -1.40 5.82
N GLU A 186 -0.70 -0.40 6.69
CA GLU A 186 -0.59 1.01 6.31
C GLU A 186 0.77 1.34 5.67
N GLN A 187 1.87 0.81 6.23
CA GLN A 187 3.19 0.98 5.64
C GLN A 187 3.31 0.28 4.28
N LEU A 188 2.71 -0.89 4.13
CA LEU A 188 2.66 -1.64 2.89
C LEU A 188 1.84 -0.88 1.83
N GLU A 189 0.68 -0.33 2.22
CA GLU A 189 -0.14 0.52 1.37
C GLU A 189 0.64 1.74 0.89
N LYS A 190 1.31 2.47 1.80
CA LYS A 190 2.16 3.62 1.45
C LYS A 190 3.25 3.23 0.43
N LYS A 191 3.93 2.10 0.62
CA LYS A 191 4.93 1.59 -0.34
C LYS A 191 4.32 1.28 -1.70
N ILE A 192 3.16 0.61 -1.74
CA ILE A 192 2.48 0.29 -3.00
C ILE A 192 2.06 1.58 -3.72
N ARG A 193 1.46 2.52 -3.02
CA ARG A 193 1.06 3.81 -3.58
C ARG A 193 2.23 4.61 -4.12
N TYR A 194 3.40 4.53 -3.49
CA TYR A 194 4.61 5.23 -3.94
C TYR A 194 5.08 4.79 -5.32
N PHE A 195 5.03 3.49 -5.64
CA PHE A 195 5.48 2.99 -6.93
C PHE A 195 4.36 2.81 -7.97
N MET A 196 3.11 2.92 -7.56
CA MET A 196 1.94 2.78 -8.43
C MET A 196 1.71 4.07 -9.20
N SER A 197 1.74 4.00 -10.53
CA SER A 197 1.50 5.18 -11.38
C SER A 197 0.03 5.59 -11.37
N LYS A 198 -0.87 4.60 -11.45
CA LYS A 198 -2.32 4.77 -11.41
C LYS A 198 -2.99 3.51 -10.89
N GLY A 199 -3.87 3.69 -9.92
CA GLY A 199 -4.60 2.56 -9.37
C GLY A 199 -5.50 2.93 -8.22
N ILE A 200 -6.13 1.91 -7.64
CA ILE A 200 -7.02 2.02 -6.49
C ILE A 200 -6.52 1.01 -5.45
N VAL A 201 -6.42 1.44 -4.21
CA VAL A 201 -6.08 0.56 -3.09
C VAL A 201 -7.20 0.65 -2.06
N TYR A 202 -7.67 -0.49 -1.60
CA TYR A 202 -8.57 -0.53 -0.44
C TYR A 202 -8.27 -1.74 0.45
N GLU A 203 -8.60 -1.59 1.71
CA GLU A 203 -8.49 -2.66 2.70
C GLU A 203 -9.79 -3.46 2.78
N GLU A 204 -9.67 -4.79 2.83
CA GLU A 204 -10.76 -5.72 3.03
C GLU A 204 -10.37 -6.79 4.05
N GLY A 205 -10.81 -6.60 5.28
CA GLY A 205 -10.41 -7.45 6.40
C GLY A 205 -8.91 -7.37 6.66
N LYS A 206 -8.19 -8.46 6.37
CA LYS A 206 -6.72 -8.55 6.55
C LYS A 206 -5.95 -8.41 5.23
N HIS A 207 -6.61 -7.99 4.17
CA HIS A 207 -6.04 -7.92 2.83
C HIS A 207 -6.06 -6.48 2.32
N LEU A 208 -5.02 -6.11 1.58
CA LEU A 208 -5.07 -4.99 0.66
C LEU A 208 -5.40 -5.52 -0.73
N ILE A 209 -6.42 -4.94 -1.33
CA ILE A 209 -6.78 -5.16 -2.73
C ILE A 209 -6.31 -3.96 -3.53
N VAL A 210 -5.49 -4.22 -4.53
CA VAL A 210 -4.87 -3.17 -5.35
C VAL A 210 -5.23 -3.39 -6.81
N LEU A 211 -5.83 -2.39 -7.43
CA LEU A 211 -6.04 -2.34 -8.87
C LEU A 211 -4.94 -1.49 -9.49
N PHE A 212 -4.13 -2.05 -10.36
CA PHE A 212 -3.21 -1.33 -11.23
C PHE A 212 -3.87 -1.07 -12.59
N ALA A 213 -3.67 0.13 -13.12
CA ALA A 213 -4.23 0.55 -14.41
C ALA A 213 -3.11 1.02 -15.36
N GLY A 214 -2.99 0.36 -16.53
CA GLY A 214 -2.02 0.71 -17.56
C GLY A 214 -0.59 0.23 -17.33
N GLU A 215 -0.31 -0.43 -16.20
CA GLU A 215 1.02 -1.00 -15.90
C GLU A 215 1.14 -2.45 -16.41
N SER A 216 2.35 -2.88 -16.77
CA SER A 216 2.60 -4.28 -17.13
C SER A 216 2.76 -5.15 -15.87
N VAL A 217 2.31 -6.41 -15.94
CA VAL A 217 2.49 -7.38 -14.82
C VAL A 217 3.96 -7.52 -14.45
N ASN A 218 4.87 -7.51 -15.43
CA ASN A 218 6.30 -7.65 -15.16
C ASN A 218 6.85 -6.49 -14.31
N ASP A 219 6.43 -5.23 -14.61
CA ASP A 219 6.85 -4.06 -13.85
C ASP A 219 6.28 -4.10 -12.42
N ILE A 220 5.02 -4.50 -12.28
CA ILE A 220 4.36 -4.70 -10.98
C ILE A 220 5.10 -5.78 -10.18
N SER A 221 5.36 -6.93 -10.81
CA SER A 221 6.02 -8.07 -10.17
C SER A 221 7.42 -7.73 -9.69
N GLN A 222 8.20 -7.01 -10.49
CA GLN A 222 9.56 -6.61 -10.12
C GLN A 222 9.55 -5.69 -8.88
N LYS A 223 8.66 -4.71 -8.83
CA LYS A 223 8.51 -3.79 -7.69
C LYS A 223 8.03 -4.50 -6.42
N LEU A 224 7.10 -5.46 -6.57
CA LEU A 224 6.57 -6.25 -5.45
C LEU A 224 7.54 -7.31 -4.95
N TYR A 225 8.39 -7.85 -5.81
CA TYR A 225 9.39 -8.84 -5.44
C TYR A 225 10.27 -8.33 -4.30
N ASP A 226 10.75 -7.09 -4.39
CA ASP A 226 11.57 -6.46 -3.35
C ASP A 226 10.79 -6.29 -2.03
N VAL A 227 9.48 -6.02 -2.11
CA VAL A 227 8.60 -5.87 -0.95
C VAL A 227 8.37 -7.22 -0.25
N CYS A 228 8.17 -8.30 -1.03
CA CYS A 228 7.85 -9.62 -0.50
C CYS A 228 9.10 -10.40 -0.05
N GLN A 229 10.25 -10.27 -0.74
CA GLN A 229 11.48 -10.97 -0.36
C GLN A 229 12.07 -10.51 0.99
N ASN A 230 11.91 -9.23 1.29
CA ASN A 230 12.43 -8.66 2.55
C ASN A 230 11.52 -8.96 3.75
N ASN A 231 10.40 -9.68 3.56
CA ASN A 231 9.40 -9.94 4.58
C ASN A 231 8.76 -11.32 4.38
N SER A 232 9.19 -12.28 5.21
CA SER A 232 8.65 -13.66 5.20
C SER A 232 7.16 -13.75 5.52
N ASP A 233 6.58 -12.71 6.12
CA ASP A 233 5.20 -12.68 6.60
C ASP A 233 4.22 -12.04 5.60
N VAL A 234 4.71 -11.54 4.46
CA VAL A 234 3.89 -10.95 3.40
C VAL A 234 3.57 -11.99 2.34
N TYR A 235 2.30 -12.18 2.03
CA TYR A 235 1.79 -13.09 1.01
C TYR A 235 1.05 -12.29 -0.06
N ALA A 236 1.34 -12.53 -1.32
CA ALA A 236 0.74 -11.79 -2.42
C ALA A 236 0.44 -12.66 -3.64
N GLY A 237 -0.71 -12.39 -4.27
CA GLY A 237 -1.12 -13.00 -5.53
C GLY A 237 -1.46 -11.93 -6.57
N ILE A 238 -0.84 -12.01 -7.74
CA ILE A 238 -1.20 -11.18 -8.91
C ILE A 238 -2.12 -11.96 -9.82
N GLY A 239 -3.23 -11.33 -10.20
CA GLY A 239 -4.19 -11.85 -11.16
C GLY A 239 -3.73 -11.68 -12.61
N THR A 240 -4.50 -12.27 -13.52
CA THR A 240 -4.32 -12.08 -14.96
C THR A 240 -4.65 -10.63 -15.34
N THR A 241 -3.93 -10.08 -16.30
CA THR A 241 -4.27 -8.77 -16.85
C THR A 241 -5.48 -8.87 -17.75
N VAL A 242 -6.45 -7.98 -17.53
CA VAL A 242 -7.63 -7.83 -18.37
C VAL A 242 -7.57 -6.52 -19.14
N SER A 243 -8.11 -6.48 -20.34
CA SER A 243 -8.06 -5.31 -21.23
C SER A 243 -9.31 -4.43 -21.14
N GLN A 244 -10.26 -4.81 -20.30
CA GLN A 244 -11.52 -4.07 -20.13
C GLN A 244 -11.86 -3.86 -18.65
N LEU A 245 -12.44 -2.71 -18.36
CA LEU A 245 -12.86 -2.32 -17.02
C LEU A 245 -13.93 -3.27 -16.45
N THR A 246 -14.82 -3.79 -17.30
CA THR A 246 -15.88 -4.74 -16.93
C THR A 246 -15.37 -6.14 -16.55
N ASP A 247 -14.13 -6.46 -16.92
CA ASP A 247 -13.51 -7.76 -16.65
C ASP A 247 -12.65 -7.77 -15.38
N ILE A 248 -12.62 -6.69 -14.60
CA ILE A 248 -11.81 -6.59 -13.36
C ILE A 248 -12.08 -7.75 -12.39
N HIS A 249 -13.34 -8.22 -12.30
CA HIS A 249 -13.71 -9.36 -11.46
C HIS A 249 -12.88 -10.61 -11.77
N ARG A 250 -12.56 -10.87 -13.04
CA ARG A 250 -11.71 -12.01 -13.45
C ARG A 250 -10.27 -11.85 -12.98
N SER A 251 -9.75 -10.62 -13.05
CA SER A 251 -8.40 -10.34 -12.51
C SER A 251 -8.36 -10.54 -10.99
N TYR A 252 -9.42 -10.15 -10.28
CA TYR A 252 -9.54 -10.40 -8.85
C TYR A 252 -9.64 -11.89 -8.49
N GLU A 253 -10.47 -12.67 -9.18
CA GLU A 253 -10.62 -14.12 -8.95
C GLU A 253 -9.28 -14.85 -9.14
N THR A 254 -8.55 -14.51 -10.19
CA THR A 254 -7.25 -15.09 -10.46
C THR A 254 -6.17 -14.62 -9.47
N ALA A 255 -6.23 -13.36 -9.01
CA ALA A 255 -5.36 -12.86 -7.93
C ALA A 255 -5.61 -13.58 -6.61
N PHE A 256 -6.90 -13.79 -6.28
CA PHE A 256 -7.30 -14.55 -5.09
C PHE A 256 -6.80 -16.00 -5.15
N THR A 257 -6.94 -16.66 -6.30
CA THR A 257 -6.42 -18.03 -6.50
C THR A 257 -4.91 -18.09 -6.33
N ALA A 258 -4.16 -17.18 -6.95
CA ALA A 258 -2.71 -17.11 -6.80
C ALA A 258 -2.32 -16.86 -5.33
N TYR A 259 -3.01 -15.95 -4.64
CA TYR A 259 -2.79 -15.67 -3.24
C TYR A 259 -3.06 -16.88 -2.33
N GLN A 260 -4.13 -17.65 -2.56
CA GLN A 260 -4.43 -18.85 -1.78
C GLN A 260 -3.33 -19.90 -1.91
N LEU A 261 -2.78 -20.07 -3.12
CA LEU A 261 -1.70 -21.02 -3.37
C LEU A 261 -0.38 -20.66 -2.68
N THR A 262 -0.14 -19.37 -2.37
CA THR A 262 1.04 -18.98 -1.55
C THR A 262 0.96 -19.55 -0.13
N LYS A 263 -0.23 -19.82 0.38
CA LYS A 263 -0.45 -20.31 1.75
C LYS A 263 -0.43 -21.84 1.86
N THR A 264 -0.70 -22.54 0.78
CA THR A 264 -1.01 -23.98 0.86
C THR A 264 -0.09 -24.89 0.05
N ALA A 265 0.31 -24.48 -1.14
CA ALA A 265 0.90 -25.41 -2.10
C ALA A 265 2.35 -25.13 -2.50
N LEU A 266 2.80 -23.90 -2.39
CA LEU A 266 4.10 -23.50 -2.91
C LEU A 266 4.90 -22.72 -1.85
N PRO A 267 6.20 -22.99 -1.68
CA PRO A 267 7.05 -22.30 -0.70
C PRO A 267 7.47 -20.89 -1.21
N LYS A 268 6.51 -20.12 -1.71
CA LYS A 268 6.74 -18.79 -2.24
C LYS A 268 5.67 -17.85 -1.71
N ASN A 269 6.10 -16.75 -1.14
CA ASN A 269 5.21 -15.71 -0.60
C ASN A 269 4.54 -14.84 -1.68
N PHE A 270 4.96 -14.98 -2.94
CA PHE A 270 4.48 -14.21 -4.05
C PHE A 270 4.29 -15.07 -5.29
N LEU A 271 3.10 -15.04 -5.87
CA LEU A 271 2.73 -15.81 -7.06
C LEU A 271 2.00 -14.94 -8.09
N GLU A 272 2.33 -15.15 -9.35
CA GLU A 272 1.61 -14.60 -10.50
C GLU A 272 0.72 -15.71 -11.09
N TYR A 273 -0.57 -15.45 -11.22
CA TYR A 273 -1.51 -16.44 -11.74
C TYR A 273 -1.07 -17.00 -13.09
N ASP A 274 -0.61 -16.12 -14.00
CA ASP A 274 -0.25 -16.56 -15.36
C ASP A 274 0.96 -17.50 -15.40
N LYS A 275 1.79 -17.51 -14.36
CA LYS A 275 2.97 -18.38 -14.24
C LYS A 275 2.72 -19.68 -13.46
N LEU A 276 1.50 -19.92 -12.99
CA LEU A 276 1.17 -21.09 -12.15
C LEU A 276 1.18 -22.43 -12.91
N GLY A 277 1.11 -22.41 -14.25
CA GLY A 277 1.11 -23.65 -15.03
C GLY A 277 -0.02 -24.62 -14.64
N VAL A 278 0.33 -25.86 -14.31
CA VAL A 278 -0.65 -26.91 -13.93
C VAL A 278 -1.40 -26.59 -12.64
N TYR A 279 -0.84 -25.78 -11.75
CA TYR A 279 -1.52 -25.38 -10.51
C TYR A 279 -2.82 -24.60 -10.74
N LYS A 280 -3.00 -23.94 -11.92
CA LYS A 280 -4.27 -23.33 -12.31
C LYS A 280 -5.40 -24.36 -12.38
N LEU A 281 -5.10 -25.53 -12.95
CA LEU A 281 -6.08 -26.62 -13.07
C LEU A 281 -6.41 -27.23 -11.71
N LEU A 282 -5.39 -27.40 -10.85
CA LEU A 282 -5.57 -27.94 -9.51
C LEU A 282 -6.37 -27.01 -8.60
N ALA A 283 -6.17 -25.70 -8.72
CA ALA A 283 -6.90 -24.70 -7.94
C ALA A 283 -8.39 -24.61 -8.33
N ASP A 284 -8.73 -24.94 -9.58
CA ASP A 284 -10.10 -24.88 -10.09
C ASP A 284 -10.90 -26.18 -9.87
N ILE A 285 -10.27 -27.19 -9.26
CA ILE A 285 -10.95 -28.46 -8.93
C ILE A 285 -11.86 -28.26 -7.71
N HIS A 286 -13.11 -27.90 -7.96
CA HIS A 286 -14.13 -27.69 -6.91
C HIS A 286 -14.81 -29.00 -6.45
N ASN A 287 -14.58 -30.12 -7.15
CA ASN A 287 -15.20 -31.38 -6.83
C ASN A 287 -14.31 -32.25 -5.94
N GLN A 288 -14.50 -32.10 -4.63
CA GLN A 288 -13.77 -32.89 -3.62
C GLN A 288 -13.86 -34.40 -3.82
N SER A 289 -14.99 -34.93 -4.31
CA SER A 289 -15.12 -36.37 -4.54
C SER A 289 -14.21 -36.86 -5.68
N LEU A 290 -14.12 -36.12 -6.79
CA LEU A 290 -13.20 -36.46 -7.89
C LEU A 290 -11.74 -36.40 -7.46
N THR A 291 -11.37 -35.39 -6.65
CA THR A 291 -10.01 -35.28 -6.12
C THR A 291 -9.69 -36.43 -5.19
N THR A 292 -10.61 -36.78 -4.28
CA THR A 292 -10.45 -37.90 -3.36
C THR A 292 -10.38 -39.24 -4.09
N ASP A 293 -11.23 -39.46 -5.10
CA ASP A 293 -11.24 -40.67 -5.92
C ASP A 293 -9.93 -40.78 -6.73
N PHE A 294 -9.42 -39.69 -7.29
CA PHE A 294 -8.13 -39.65 -7.99
C PHE A 294 -6.97 -39.95 -7.04
N LEU A 295 -6.91 -39.33 -5.88
CA LEU A 295 -5.88 -39.59 -4.87
C LEU A 295 -5.92 -41.04 -4.40
N ASN A 296 -7.09 -41.57 -4.08
CA ASN A 296 -7.25 -42.96 -3.63
C ASN A 296 -6.88 -43.97 -4.73
N SER A 297 -7.23 -43.69 -5.98
CA SER A 297 -6.88 -44.59 -7.08
C SER A 297 -5.39 -44.57 -7.46
N THR A 298 -4.72 -43.40 -7.28
CA THR A 298 -3.33 -43.20 -7.71
C THR A 298 -2.34 -43.46 -6.57
N LEU A 299 -2.56 -42.89 -5.40
CA LEU A 299 -1.65 -43.00 -4.24
C LEU A 299 -2.13 -44.00 -3.20
N GLY A 300 -3.44 -44.34 -3.18
CA GLY A 300 -4.03 -45.27 -2.22
C GLY A 300 -3.24 -46.59 -2.11
N PRO A 301 -2.87 -47.28 -3.21
CA PRO A 301 -2.09 -48.53 -3.12
C PRO A 301 -0.73 -48.37 -2.43
N ILE A 302 -0.08 -47.19 -2.55
CA ILE A 302 1.22 -46.93 -1.90
C ILE A 302 0.97 -46.63 -0.41
N LEU A 303 -0.02 -45.82 -0.09
CA LEU A 303 -0.38 -45.50 1.30
C LEU A 303 -0.81 -46.72 2.09
N ASP A 304 -1.62 -47.60 1.49
CA ASP A 304 -2.05 -48.86 2.09
C ASP A 304 -0.87 -49.80 2.32
N TYR A 305 0.05 -49.86 1.37
CA TYR A 305 1.26 -50.69 1.50
C TYR A 305 2.17 -50.18 2.60
N ASP A 306 2.43 -48.87 2.66
CA ASP A 306 3.22 -48.25 3.70
C ASP A 306 2.63 -48.47 5.10
N ALA A 307 1.32 -48.37 5.24
CA ALA A 307 0.60 -48.59 6.49
C ALA A 307 0.73 -50.07 6.98
N VAL A 308 0.64 -51.03 6.05
CA VAL A 308 0.72 -52.47 6.38
C VAL A 308 2.13 -52.93 6.65
N HIS A 309 3.11 -52.45 5.87
CA HIS A 309 4.49 -52.93 5.91
C HIS A 309 5.45 -52.04 6.67
N HIS A 310 4.98 -50.90 7.23
CA HIS A 310 5.80 -49.90 7.92
C HIS A 310 6.97 -49.40 7.03
N THR A 311 6.68 -49.24 5.75
CA THR A 311 7.59 -48.66 4.76
C THR A 311 7.24 -47.17 4.57
N ASP A 312 8.07 -46.42 3.83
CA ASP A 312 7.91 -45.00 3.58
C ASP A 312 8.12 -44.68 2.08
N TYR A 313 7.41 -45.45 1.24
CA TYR A 313 7.52 -45.31 -0.21
C TYR A 313 6.96 -43.96 -0.70
N LEU A 314 5.97 -43.40 0.00
CA LEU A 314 5.47 -42.06 -0.33
C LEU A 314 6.57 -41.01 -0.19
N HIS A 315 7.32 -41.03 0.90
CA HIS A 315 8.45 -40.13 1.10
C HIS A 315 9.57 -40.34 0.07
N ILE A 316 9.87 -41.60 -0.26
CA ILE A 316 10.85 -41.91 -1.33
C ILE A 316 10.39 -41.30 -2.67
N LEU A 317 9.09 -41.36 -2.96
CA LEU A 317 8.52 -40.78 -4.18
C LEU A 317 8.61 -39.26 -4.18
N GLU A 318 8.34 -38.60 -3.06
CA GLU A 318 8.52 -37.15 -2.87
C GLU A 318 9.98 -36.74 -3.15
N VAL A 319 10.93 -37.38 -2.48
CA VAL A 319 12.36 -37.09 -2.67
C VAL A 319 12.80 -37.37 -4.12
N TYR A 320 12.23 -38.39 -4.78
CA TYR A 320 12.51 -38.70 -6.18
C TYR A 320 12.06 -37.57 -7.12
N PHE A 321 10.90 -37.00 -6.90
CA PHE A 321 10.44 -35.86 -7.69
C PHE A 321 11.20 -34.56 -7.37
N ASP A 322 11.56 -34.32 -6.11
CA ASP A 322 12.37 -33.17 -5.69
C ASP A 322 13.77 -33.15 -6.29
N HIS A 323 14.28 -34.35 -6.70
CA HIS A 323 15.59 -34.53 -7.34
C HIS A 323 15.49 -34.84 -8.84
N ASP A 324 14.54 -34.18 -9.54
CA ASP A 324 14.36 -34.27 -10.99
C ASP A 324 14.22 -35.71 -11.51
N CYS A 325 13.58 -36.58 -10.74
CA CYS A 325 13.41 -38.01 -11.05
C CYS A 325 14.75 -38.79 -11.20
N SER A 326 15.79 -38.35 -10.52
CA SER A 326 17.12 -38.96 -10.54
C SER A 326 17.26 -40.00 -9.42
N ILE A 327 17.30 -41.30 -9.77
CA ILE A 327 17.48 -42.38 -8.80
C ILE A 327 18.77 -42.21 -7.97
N ILE A 328 19.84 -41.70 -8.59
CA ILE A 328 21.14 -41.51 -7.93
C ILE A 328 21.00 -40.42 -6.86
N HIS A 329 20.50 -39.25 -7.23
CA HIS A 329 20.36 -38.11 -6.29
C HIS A 329 19.32 -38.42 -5.20
N THR A 330 18.28 -39.19 -5.51
CA THR A 330 17.32 -39.68 -4.51
C THR A 330 17.97 -40.58 -3.48
N ALA A 331 18.79 -41.52 -3.95
CA ALA A 331 19.52 -42.42 -3.04
C ALA A 331 20.51 -41.65 -2.16
N ASP A 332 21.24 -40.69 -2.72
CA ASP A 332 22.16 -39.82 -1.96
C ASP A 332 21.46 -38.94 -0.93
N ALA A 333 20.19 -38.56 -1.18
CA ALA A 333 19.41 -37.75 -0.26
C ALA A 333 18.75 -38.55 0.88
N LEU A 334 18.51 -39.86 0.65
CA LEU A 334 17.83 -40.73 1.62
C LEU A 334 18.81 -41.53 2.52
N TYR A 335 20.10 -41.61 2.14
CA TYR A 335 21.13 -42.37 2.81
C TYR A 335 22.44 -41.59 2.98
#